data_d6f55f0ca46ce50a7b349fcd8ae04446
#
_entry.id   d6f55f0ca46ce50a7b349fcd8ae04446
#
_cell.length_a   1.000
_cell.length_b   1.000
_cell.length_c   1.000
_cell.angle_alpha   90.00
_cell.angle_beta   90.00
_cell.angle_gamma   90.00
#
_symmetry.space_group_name_H-M   'P 1'
#
loop_
_entity.id
_entity.type
_entity.pdbx_description
1 polymer ?
#
loop_
_entity_poly.entity_id
_entity_poly.type
_entity_poly.pdbx_seq_one_letter_code
_entity_poly.pdbx_strand_id
1 'polypeptide(L)'
;APTEIYTLSLHDALPICTRPIENAWRYRDYVIRGLNNDKPFDRFIREQIAGDLLPHQSDKERGENLIASGFLMLGPHNYENQDKDLLKLDVVDEQIDTIGRAFLGMTLGCARCHDHKFDPIPTKDYYALAGIFMSTKLLILGNVASFIERPLPVAGPLQKKAKEIGRASCRERA
;
A
#
# COMPACT_ATOMS: atom_id res chain seq x y z
N ALA A 1 -4.00 -38.24 -2.70
CA ALA A 1 -4.70 -37.41 -1.73
C ALA A 1 -4.33 -35.97 -2.00
N PRO A 2 -5.27 -35.05 -2.28
CA PRO A 2 -4.92 -33.63 -2.40
C PRO A 2 -4.53 -33.14 -1.01
N THR A 3 -3.34 -32.54 -0.93
CA THR A 3 -2.91 -31.82 0.25
C THR A 3 -3.76 -30.58 0.37
N GLU A 4 -4.78 -30.63 1.22
CA GLU A 4 -5.55 -29.44 1.59
C GLU A 4 -4.58 -28.50 2.31
N ILE A 5 -4.20 -27.43 1.62
CA ILE A 5 -3.51 -26.30 2.26
C ILE A 5 -4.60 -25.59 3.06
N TYR A 6 -4.67 -25.90 4.35
CA TYR A 6 -5.43 -25.11 5.30
C TYR A 6 -4.76 -23.74 5.38
N THR A 7 -5.19 -22.81 4.58
CA THR A 7 -5.01 -21.40 4.90
C THR A 7 -5.86 -21.17 6.15
N LEU A 8 -5.23 -21.22 7.32
CA LEU A 8 -5.82 -20.69 8.54
C LEU A 8 -6.13 -19.24 8.24
N SER A 9 -7.39 -18.98 7.91
CA SER A 9 -7.91 -17.64 7.85
C SER A 9 -7.79 -17.10 9.28
N LEU A 10 -6.91 -16.13 9.51
CA LEU A 10 -6.85 -15.37 10.76
C LEU A 10 -8.19 -14.70 11.09
N HIS A 11 -9.17 -14.75 10.20
CA HIS A 11 -10.54 -14.27 10.38
C HIS A 11 -11.32 -15.03 11.44
N ASP A 12 -10.98 -16.28 11.74
CA ASP A 12 -11.75 -17.11 12.68
C ASP A 12 -11.28 -16.98 14.14
N ALA A 13 -10.13 -16.30 14.38
CA ALA A 13 -9.52 -16.31 15.70
C ALA A 13 -9.74 -15.05 16.54
N LEU A 14 -10.14 -13.90 15.95
CA LEU A 14 -10.32 -12.64 16.69
C LEU A 14 -11.45 -11.81 16.07
N PRO A 15 -12.31 -11.15 16.88
CA PRO A 15 -13.28 -10.15 16.42
C PRO A 15 -12.57 -8.82 16.11
N ILE A 16 -11.47 -8.87 15.32
CA ILE A 16 -10.79 -7.70 14.81
C ILE A 16 -11.40 -7.42 13.44
N CYS A 17 -11.90 -6.21 13.24
CA CYS A 17 -12.41 -5.77 11.94
C CYS A 17 -11.29 -5.75 10.90
N THR A 18 -11.01 -6.92 10.33
CA THR A 18 -10.13 -7.01 9.17
C THR A 18 -10.86 -6.45 7.96
N ARG A 19 -10.41 -5.32 7.45
CA ARG A 19 -10.90 -4.79 6.19
C ARG A 19 -10.09 -5.41 5.05
N PRO A 20 -10.70 -6.27 4.21
CA PRO A 20 -10.02 -6.76 3.02
C PRO A 20 -9.75 -5.59 2.06
N ILE A 21 -8.57 -5.55 1.48
CA ILE A 21 -8.26 -4.60 0.40
C ILE A 21 -8.87 -5.17 -0.88
N GLU A 22 -10.12 -4.81 -1.18
CA GLU A 22 -10.92 -5.38 -2.27
C GLU A 22 -10.22 -5.31 -3.64
N ASN A 23 -9.36 -4.33 -3.85
CA ASN A 23 -8.67 -4.10 -5.13
C ASN A 23 -7.20 -4.55 -5.14
N ALA A 24 -6.72 -5.28 -4.13
CA ALA A 24 -5.32 -5.75 -4.06
C ALA A 24 -4.92 -6.61 -5.27
N TRP A 25 -5.87 -7.35 -5.87
CA TRP A 25 -5.64 -8.14 -7.08
C TRP A 25 -5.12 -7.31 -8.25
N ARG A 26 -5.45 -6.02 -8.34
CA ARG A 26 -4.98 -5.11 -9.39
C ARG A 26 -3.46 -4.92 -9.33
N TYR A 27 -2.91 -4.84 -8.11
CA TYR A 27 -1.47 -4.74 -7.92
C TYR A 27 -0.77 -6.03 -8.37
N ARG A 28 -1.29 -7.22 -8.01
CA ARG A 28 -0.76 -8.49 -8.51
C ARG A 28 -0.74 -8.54 -10.03
N ASP A 29 -1.83 -8.15 -10.66
CA ASP A 29 -1.94 -8.14 -12.12
C ASP A 29 -1.02 -7.10 -12.77
N TYR A 30 -0.77 -5.95 -12.10
CA TYR A 30 0.24 -4.98 -12.51
C TYR A 30 1.65 -5.59 -12.50
N VAL A 31 2.03 -6.29 -11.42
CA VAL A 31 3.34 -6.97 -11.31
C VAL A 31 3.50 -8.01 -12.43
N ILE A 32 2.52 -8.88 -12.63
CA ILE A 32 2.54 -9.91 -13.68
C ILE A 32 2.71 -9.27 -15.05
N ARG A 33 1.95 -8.23 -15.37
CA ARG A 33 2.08 -7.52 -16.67
C ARG A 33 3.43 -6.81 -16.79
N GLY A 34 3.94 -6.21 -15.72
CA GLY A 34 5.23 -5.55 -15.72
C GLY A 34 6.35 -6.50 -16.09
N LEU A 35 6.39 -7.67 -15.46
CA LEU A 35 7.39 -8.71 -15.74
C LEU A 35 7.23 -9.32 -17.13
N ASN A 36 6.01 -9.62 -17.56
CA ASN A 36 5.75 -10.19 -18.88
C ASN A 36 6.09 -9.24 -20.04
N ASN A 37 6.10 -7.93 -19.78
CA ASN A 37 6.43 -6.90 -20.78
C ASN A 37 7.85 -6.38 -20.63
N ASP A 38 8.72 -7.05 -19.89
CA ASP A 38 10.11 -6.64 -19.64
C ASP A 38 10.23 -5.18 -19.21
N LYS A 39 9.32 -4.72 -18.31
CA LYS A 39 9.36 -3.34 -17.80
C LYS A 39 10.73 -3.06 -17.17
N PRO A 40 11.43 -1.97 -17.53
CA PRO A 40 12.70 -1.61 -16.92
C PRO A 40 12.57 -1.55 -15.39
N PHE A 41 13.50 -2.19 -14.67
CA PHE A 41 13.41 -2.37 -13.22
C PHE A 41 13.43 -1.06 -12.45
N ASP A 42 14.21 -0.07 -12.92
CA ASP A 42 14.24 1.27 -12.36
C ASP A 42 12.88 1.99 -12.47
N ARG A 43 12.19 1.81 -13.62
CA ARG A 43 10.82 2.30 -13.81
C ARG A 43 9.85 1.58 -12.90
N PHE A 44 9.96 0.26 -12.80
CA PHE A 44 9.10 -0.57 -11.93
C PHE A 44 9.19 -0.12 -10.47
N ILE A 45 10.41 0.15 -9.96
CA ILE A 45 10.62 0.68 -8.60
C ILE A 45 9.98 2.06 -8.43
N ARG A 46 10.26 3.01 -9.36
CA ARG A 46 9.72 4.37 -9.26
C ARG A 46 8.20 4.41 -9.26
N GLU A 47 7.56 3.58 -10.07
CA GLU A 47 6.10 3.47 -10.12
C GLU A 47 5.52 2.97 -8.80
N GLN A 48 6.20 2.06 -8.09
CA GLN A 48 5.75 1.52 -6.82
C GLN A 48 5.96 2.48 -5.63
N ILE A 49 7.01 3.30 -5.67
CA ILE A 49 7.31 4.24 -4.59
C ILE A 49 6.54 5.55 -4.75
N ALA A 50 6.43 6.07 -5.97
CA ALA A 50 5.90 7.40 -6.26
C ALA A 50 5.09 7.45 -7.56
N GLY A 51 4.36 6.39 -7.88
CA GLY A 51 3.61 6.28 -9.14
C GLY A 51 2.59 7.38 -9.34
N ASP A 52 1.96 7.85 -8.28
CA ASP A 52 0.97 8.93 -8.30
C ASP A 52 1.57 10.29 -8.67
N LEU A 53 2.87 10.48 -8.50
CA LEU A 53 3.63 11.70 -8.81
C LEU A 53 4.30 11.66 -10.19
N LEU A 54 4.35 10.50 -10.84
CA LEU A 54 5.02 10.37 -12.13
C LEU A 54 4.23 11.05 -13.26
N PRO A 55 4.94 11.68 -14.22
CA PRO A 55 4.30 12.16 -15.43
C PRO A 55 3.70 10.99 -16.22
N HIS A 56 2.56 11.22 -16.85
CA HIS A 56 1.82 10.23 -17.63
C HIS A 56 1.32 10.83 -18.94
N GLN A 57 1.27 10.02 -19.98
CA GLN A 57 0.81 10.45 -21.32
C GLN A 57 -0.64 10.03 -21.58
N SER A 58 -1.20 9.14 -20.77
CA SER A 58 -2.56 8.63 -20.93
C SER A 58 -3.21 8.29 -19.59
N ASP A 59 -4.54 8.26 -19.56
CA ASP A 59 -5.32 7.81 -18.40
C ASP A 59 -5.01 6.35 -18.03
N LYS A 60 -4.67 5.51 -19.00
CA LYS A 60 -4.24 4.14 -18.76
C LYS A 60 -2.93 4.11 -17.99
N GLU A 61 -1.92 4.86 -18.41
CA GLU A 61 -0.63 4.95 -17.74
C GLU A 61 -0.79 5.52 -16.33
N ARG A 62 -1.58 6.59 -16.17
CA ARG A 62 -1.93 7.13 -14.88
C ARG A 62 -2.58 6.08 -13.97
N GLY A 63 -3.49 5.27 -14.51
CA GLY A 63 -4.13 4.19 -13.76
C GLY A 63 -3.14 3.12 -13.31
N GLU A 64 -2.22 2.74 -14.17
CA GLU A 64 -1.16 1.77 -13.82
C GLU A 64 -0.20 2.31 -12.76
N ASN A 65 0.20 3.57 -12.87
CA ASN A 65 1.04 4.24 -11.87
C ASN A 65 0.36 4.30 -10.49
N LEU A 66 -0.95 4.62 -10.45
CA LEU A 66 -1.72 4.61 -9.20
C LEU A 66 -1.86 3.20 -8.61
N ILE A 67 -2.03 2.17 -9.44
CA ILE A 67 -2.08 0.78 -8.97
C ILE A 67 -0.72 0.35 -8.42
N ALA A 68 0.37 0.75 -9.07
CA ALA A 68 1.72 0.44 -8.63
C ALA A 68 2.02 1.00 -7.23
N SER A 69 1.64 2.25 -6.96
CA SER A 69 1.84 2.88 -5.63
C SER A 69 1.06 2.19 -4.50
N GLY A 70 0.08 1.34 -4.83
CA GLY A 70 -0.59 0.47 -3.87
C GLY A 70 0.34 -0.53 -3.15
N PHE A 71 1.54 -0.78 -3.69
CA PHE A 71 2.58 -1.60 -3.05
C PHE A 71 2.83 -1.24 -1.58
N LEU A 72 2.94 0.05 -1.28
CA LEU A 72 3.23 0.57 0.06
C LEU A 72 2.03 0.49 1.03
N MET A 73 0.89 -0.01 0.58
CA MET A 73 -0.33 -0.10 1.37
C MET A 73 -0.74 -1.56 1.68
N LEU A 74 0.02 -2.54 1.19
CA LEU A 74 -0.30 -3.96 1.34
C LEU A 74 0.20 -4.57 2.64
N GLY A 75 0.94 -3.84 3.45
CA GLY A 75 1.45 -4.27 4.74
C GLY A 75 0.35 -4.46 5.80
N PRO A 76 0.64 -5.16 6.89
CA PRO A 76 -0.29 -5.34 8.01
C PRO A 76 -0.40 -4.05 8.83
N HIS A 77 -1.62 -3.54 9.02
CA HIS A 77 -1.87 -2.33 9.81
C HIS A 77 -3.01 -2.55 10.80
N ASN A 78 -2.83 -2.07 12.04
CA ASN A 78 -3.89 -2.03 13.04
C ASN A 78 -4.72 -0.74 12.93
N TYR A 79 -5.69 -0.71 12.02
CA TYR A 79 -6.55 0.46 11.79
C TYR A 79 -7.39 0.88 13.00
N GLU A 80 -7.57 0.01 13.97
CA GLU A 80 -8.34 0.25 15.20
C GLU A 80 -7.50 0.89 16.31
N ASN A 81 -6.18 1.03 16.11
CA ASN A 81 -5.33 1.68 17.10
C ASN A 81 -5.88 3.07 17.45
N GLN A 82 -6.17 3.29 18.75
CA GLN A 82 -6.72 4.56 19.24
C GLN A 82 -5.66 5.65 19.33
N ASP A 83 -4.38 5.29 19.49
CA ASP A 83 -3.27 6.22 19.33
C ASP A 83 -3.02 6.42 17.83
N LYS A 84 -3.59 7.50 17.29
CA LYS A 84 -3.53 7.80 15.86
C LYS A 84 -2.17 8.29 15.40
N ASP A 85 -1.37 8.83 16.30
CA ASP A 85 0.00 9.24 15.98
C ASP A 85 0.93 8.02 15.94
N LEU A 86 0.77 7.09 16.87
CA LEU A 86 1.46 5.81 16.80
C LEU A 86 1.07 5.04 15.53
N LEU A 87 -0.22 4.99 15.17
CA LEU A 87 -0.67 4.35 13.93
C LEU A 87 0.02 4.93 12.69
N LYS A 88 0.17 6.25 12.59
CA LYS A 88 0.88 6.89 11.47
C LYS A 88 2.36 6.47 11.42
N LEU A 89 3.01 6.45 12.58
CA LEU A 89 4.41 6.04 12.69
C LEU A 89 4.59 4.57 12.29
N ASP A 90 3.68 3.69 12.70
CA ASP A 90 3.72 2.27 12.35
C ASP A 90 3.49 2.04 10.85
N VAL A 91 2.61 2.82 10.21
CA VAL A 91 2.41 2.77 8.76
C VAL A 91 3.68 3.23 8.03
N VAL A 92 4.31 4.29 8.47
CA VAL A 92 5.56 4.79 7.87
C VAL A 92 6.71 3.78 8.06
N ASP A 93 6.81 3.18 9.23
CA ASP A 93 7.82 2.16 9.53
C ASP A 93 7.67 0.95 8.61
N GLU A 94 6.44 0.45 8.44
CA GLU A 94 6.13 -0.66 7.52
C GLU A 94 6.48 -0.32 6.06
N GLN A 95 6.20 0.91 5.61
CA GLN A 95 6.54 1.35 4.26
C GLN A 95 8.06 1.39 4.03
N ILE A 96 8.81 1.89 5.01
CA ILE A 96 10.28 1.95 4.95
C ILE A 96 10.87 0.54 4.93
N ASP A 97 10.40 -0.34 5.81
CA ASP A 97 10.89 -1.71 5.90
C ASP A 97 10.55 -2.51 4.64
N THR A 98 9.34 -2.31 4.09
CA THR A 98 8.92 -2.90 2.82
C THR A 98 9.83 -2.49 1.66
N ILE A 99 10.16 -1.20 1.53
CA ILE A 99 11.10 -0.70 0.51
C ILE A 99 12.48 -1.30 0.71
N GLY A 100 12.97 -1.29 1.95
CA GLY A 100 14.28 -1.84 2.30
C GLY A 100 14.41 -3.29 1.89
N ARG A 101 13.46 -4.11 2.29
CA ARG A 101 13.46 -5.56 1.99
C ARG A 101 13.27 -5.86 0.51
N ALA A 102 12.31 -5.18 -0.14
CA ALA A 102 11.96 -5.49 -1.52
C ALA A 102 13.00 -5.03 -2.54
N PHE A 103 13.62 -3.87 -2.35
CA PHE A 103 14.46 -3.25 -3.36
C PHE A 103 15.95 -3.19 -2.99
N LEU A 104 16.27 -3.16 -1.70
CA LEU A 104 17.64 -3.05 -1.21
C LEU A 104 18.16 -4.34 -0.57
N GLY A 105 17.27 -5.28 -0.22
CA GLY A 105 17.62 -6.48 0.53
C GLY A 105 18.07 -6.18 1.96
N MET A 106 17.64 -5.06 2.54
CA MET A 106 18.07 -4.55 3.85
C MET A 106 16.88 -4.39 4.79
N THR A 107 17.11 -4.57 6.10
CA THR A 107 16.12 -4.37 7.16
C THR A 107 16.20 -2.95 7.71
N LEU A 108 15.70 -1.97 6.94
CA LEU A 108 15.79 -0.55 7.31
C LEU A 108 15.11 -0.23 8.65
N GLY A 109 14.08 -0.99 9.03
CA GLY A 109 13.36 -0.83 10.31
C GLY A 109 14.27 -0.99 11.54
N CYS A 110 15.40 -1.71 11.45
CA CYS A 110 16.37 -1.79 12.55
C CYS A 110 16.96 -0.42 12.91
N ALA A 111 17.12 0.48 11.92
CA ALA A 111 17.68 1.80 12.12
C ALA A 111 16.73 2.79 12.81
N ARG A 112 15.49 2.41 13.08
CA ARG A 112 14.53 3.19 13.87
C ARG A 112 15.02 3.47 15.29
N CYS A 113 15.72 2.50 15.91
CA CYS A 113 16.14 2.59 17.33
C CYS A 113 17.64 2.82 17.52
N HIS A 114 18.46 2.30 16.59
CA HIS A 114 19.93 2.39 16.66
C HIS A 114 20.52 2.28 15.27
N ASP A 115 21.75 2.71 15.06
CA ASP A 115 22.43 2.50 13.79
C ASP A 115 22.44 1.03 13.41
N HIS A 116 22.21 0.72 12.13
CA HIS A 116 22.12 -0.66 11.67
C HIS A 116 23.42 -1.42 11.97
N LYS A 117 23.30 -2.64 12.49
CA LYS A 117 24.45 -3.37 13.00
C LYS A 117 25.45 -3.79 11.91
N PHE A 118 24.95 -4.10 10.73
CA PHE A 118 25.74 -4.70 9.66
C PHE A 118 25.87 -3.79 8.43
N ASP A 119 24.87 -2.98 8.16
CA ASP A 119 24.81 -2.12 7.00
C ASP A 119 25.09 -0.66 7.39
N PRO A 120 25.65 0.18 6.50
CA PRO A 120 26.00 1.57 6.81
C PRO A 120 24.75 2.48 6.80
N ILE A 121 23.76 2.14 7.63
CA ILE A 121 22.48 2.86 7.74
C ILE A 121 22.38 3.45 9.15
N PRO A 122 22.72 4.72 9.33
CA PRO A 122 22.56 5.38 10.62
C PRO A 122 21.09 5.70 10.90
N THR A 123 20.73 5.77 12.16
CA THR A 123 19.39 6.15 12.62
C THR A 123 18.89 7.46 12.00
N LYS A 124 19.78 8.43 11.77
CA LYS A 124 19.40 9.70 11.14
C LYS A 124 18.86 9.53 9.72
N ASP A 125 19.38 8.55 8.96
CA ASP A 125 18.94 8.31 7.58
C ASP A 125 17.57 7.62 7.55
N TYR A 126 17.28 6.76 8.54
CA TYR A 126 15.94 6.25 8.76
C TYR A 126 14.93 7.39 8.99
N TYR A 127 15.23 8.34 9.89
CA TYR A 127 14.32 9.45 10.17
C TYR A 127 14.24 10.47 9.03
N ALA A 128 15.29 10.62 8.22
CA ALA A 128 15.24 11.42 7.01
C ALA A 128 14.24 10.81 5.99
N LEU A 129 14.29 9.49 5.80
CA LEU A 129 13.34 8.76 4.94
C LEU A 129 11.92 8.79 5.54
N ALA A 130 11.78 8.61 6.84
CA ALA A 130 10.50 8.71 7.54
C ALA A 130 9.85 10.08 7.35
N GLY A 131 10.63 11.16 7.37
CA GLY A 131 10.15 12.53 7.12
C GLY A 131 9.51 12.69 5.73
N ILE A 132 10.00 11.98 4.71
CA ILE A 132 9.41 11.98 3.37
C ILE A 132 7.99 11.36 3.43
N PHE A 133 7.85 10.17 4.02
CA PHE A 133 6.56 9.50 4.12
C PHE A 133 5.58 10.20 5.06
N MET A 134 6.07 10.76 6.16
CA MET A 134 5.26 11.58 7.09
C MET A 134 4.68 12.83 6.44
N SER A 135 5.30 13.34 5.38
CA SER A 135 4.80 14.49 4.62
C SER A 135 3.61 14.15 3.72
N THR A 136 3.30 12.87 3.53
CA THR A 136 2.20 12.40 2.69
C THR A 136 0.92 12.19 3.52
N LYS A 137 -0.24 12.43 2.89
CA LYS A 137 -1.54 12.13 3.50
C LYS A 137 -2.01 10.77 3.00
N LEU A 138 -1.90 9.75 3.85
CA LEU A 138 -2.25 8.38 3.50
C LEU A 138 -3.54 7.91 4.18
N LEU A 139 -3.81 8.39 5.39
CA LEU A 139 -4.87 7.89 6.25
C LEU A 139 -6.01 8.89 6.42
N ILE A 140 -7.23 8.37 6.42
CA ILE A 140 -8.42 9.00 7.00
C ILE A 140 -8.51 8.48 8.43
N LEU A 141 -8.35 9.40 9.40
CA LEU A 141 -8.39 9.06 10.81
C LEU A 141 -9.83 9.09 11.31
N GLY A 142 -10.23 8.06 12.01
CA GLY A 142 -11.53 7.89 12.64
C GLY A 142 -11.42 6.87 13.76
N ASN A 143 -12.53 6.40 14.30
CA ASN A 143 -12.52 5.30 15.27
C ASN A 143 -11.75 4.09 14.70
N VAL A 144 -12.12 3.68 13.48
CA VAL A 144 -11.32 2.79 12.64
C VAL A 144 -10.74 3.61 11.50
N ALA A 145 -9.42 3.66 11.40
CA ALA A 145 -8.75 4.37 10.31
C ALA A 145 -8.89 3.60 8.98
N SER A 146 -8.67 4.31 7.88
CA SER A 146 -8.61 3.71 6.54
C SER A 146 -7.63 4.46 5.65
N PHE A 147 -7.14 3.81 4.61
CA PHE A 147 -6.39 4.52 3.58
C PHE A 147 -7.29 5.43 2.74
N ILE A 148 -6.71 6.51 2.22
CA ILE A 148 -7.37 7.39 1.27
C ILE A 148 -7.48 6.65 -0.07
N GLU A 149 -8.70 6.31 -0.46
CA GLU A 149 -8.95 5.69 -1.76
C GLU A 149 -8.83 6.72 -2.90
N ARG A 150 -8.10 6.38 -3.94
CA ARG A 150 -7.96 7.17 -5.16
C ARG A 150 -8.75 6.50 -6.28
N PRO A 151 -9.73 7.17 -6.90
CA PRO A 151 -10.44 6.61 -8.04
C PRO A 151 -9.47 6.48 -9.22
N LEU A 152 -9.47 5.30 -9.86
CA LEU A 152 -8.72 5.12 -11.09
C LEU A 152 -9.33 5.97 -12.21
N PRO A 153 -8.51 6.54 -13.10
CA PRO A 153 -9.00 7.19 -14.30
C PRO A 153 -9.66 6.14 -15.20
N VAL A 154 -10.97 6.23 -15.37
CA VAL A 154 -11.78 5.37 -16.25
C VAL A 154 -12.48 6.21 -17.26
N ALA A 155 -12.63 5.72 -18.49
CA ALA A 155 -13.40 6.41 -19.53
C ALA A 155 -14.84 6.71 -19.06
N GLY A 156 -15.33 7.89 -19.37
CA GLY A 156 -16.52 8.52 -18.82
C GLY A 156 -17.79 7.68 -18.54
N PRO A 157 -18.22 6.72 -19.40
CA PRO A 157 -19.42 5.90 -19.13
C PRO A 157 -19.26 4.97 -17.92
N LEU A 158 -18.04 4.45 -17.68
CA LEU A 158 -17.74 3.54 -16.57
C LEU A 158 -17.64 4.26 -15.22
N GLN A 159 -17.27 5.55 -15.21
CA GLN A 159 -17.24 6.36 -13.98
C GLN A 159 -18.64 6.55 -13.39
N LYS A 160 -19.66 6.76 -14.22
CA LYS A 160 -21.05 6.90 -13.76
C LYS A 160 -21.53 5.60 -13.11
N LYS A 161 -21.26 4.46 -13.75
CA LYS A 161 -21.65 3.14 -13.26
C LYS A 161 -20.96 2.76 -11.95
N ALA A 162 -19.66 3.06 -11.81
CA ALA A 162 -18.91 2.82 -10.57
C ALA A 162 -19.44 3.69 -9.40
N LYS A 163 -19.81 4.95 -9.65
CA LYS A 163 -20.41 5.82 -8.62
C LYS A 163 -21.82 5.35 -8.21
N GLU A 164 -22.60 4.79 -9.12
CA GLU A 164 -23.94 4.24 -8.83
C GLU A 164 -23.85 2.98 -7.98
N ILE A 165 -22.94 2.06 -8.32
CA ILE A 165 -22.69 0.83 -7.54
C ILE A 165 -22.18 1.16 -6.12
N GLY A 166 -21.22 2.10 -5.98
CA GLY A 166 -20.72 2.53 -4.69
C GLY A 166 -21.81 3.18 -3.80
N ARG A 167 -22.76 3.91 -4.37
CA ARG A 167 -23.91 4.50 -3.63
C ARG A 167 -24.93 3.46 -3.20
N ALA A 168 -25.16 2.44 -4.03
CA ALA A 168 -26.09 1.34 -3.68
C ALA A 168 -25.52 0.52 -2.50
N SER A 169 -24.25 0.17 -2.50
CA SER A 169 -23.64 -0.62 -1.42
C SER A 169 -23.56 0.10 -0.07
N CYS A 170 -23.54 1.44 -0.06
CA CYS A 170 -23.62 2.22 1.19
C CYS A 170 -25.05 2.32 1.75
N ARG A 171 -26.09 2.23 0.91
CA ARG A 171 -27.49 2.29 1.35
C ARG A 171 -27.99 0.98 1.95
N GLU A 172 -27.41 -0.16 1.55
CA GLU A 172 -27.81 -1.47 2.07
C GLU A 172 -27.14 -1.82 3.42
N ARG A 173 -26.20 -0.98 3.91
CA ARG A 173 -25.48 -1.18 5.19
C ARG A 173 -25.85 -0.13 6.27
N ALA A 174 -26.85 0.66 6.06
CA ALA A 174 -27.46 1.56 7.04
C ALA A 174 -28.81 1.05 7.49
#